data_719c4c05f35c1bd09842c6b5f3841d4b
#
_entry.id   719c4c05f35c1bd09842c6b5f3841d4b
#
_cell.length_a   1.000
_cell.length_b   1.000
_cell.length_c   1.000
_cell.angle_alpha   90.00
_cell.angle_beta   90.00
_cell.angle_gamma   90.00
#
_symmetry.space_group_name_H-M   'P 1'
#
loop_
_entity.id
_entity.type
_entity.pdbx_description
1 polymer ?
#
loop_
_entity_poly.entity_id
_entity_poly.type
_entity_poly.pdbx_seq_one_letter_code
_entity_poly.pdbx_strand_id
1 'polypeptide(L)'
;RIIEAVLDMAAEAGVDDVHLIAALALHRRMTEDELRHAVGDRVYDSFAPKGLLYNLDAEDPEGMIVLGETPHGEDVHFCRRAAESDLLIYVNINLVSMDGGHKSTATGLAGYTGLRHHHNVHTLRNSKSIMDKDNSALHASNWRMGDVIKDAGVKIFQIETTVNNNTFGREGPLALLQKREWEWTARDRGQFIAMQRGLDLLPVKTKRRIFGGWQSPYEMTSVQAGEVEAVHKRTIENVYAQQLVTVEGQTDILTMGLPYICPYNVNSIMNPILVMCLGLGYFFNLYKGKPLVREGGVLIMSHPTPWEFHPVHHPSYIDFFEQVLIETTDPIEIEKKYEKQFAE
;
A
#
# COMPACT_ATOMS: atom_id res chain seq x y z
N ARG A 1 19.04 2.96 -2.25
CA ARG A 1 20.12 2.95 -1.23
C ARG A 1 20.07 1.69 -0.37
N ILE A 2 18.93 1.31 0.26
CA ILE A 2 18.87 0.09 1.09
C ILE A 2 19.16 -1.16 0.25
N ILE A 3 18.50 -1.31 -0.90
CA ILE A 3 18.74 -2.44 -1.82
C ILE A 3 20.22 -2.51 -2.24
N GLU A 4 20.82 -1.39 -2.59
CA GLU A 4 22.26 -1.33 -2.93
C GLU A 4 23.14 -1.81 -1.78
N ALA A 5 22.89 -1.33 -0.56
CA ALA A 5 23.65 -1.75 0.61
C ALA A 5 23.49 -3.26 0.88
N VAL A 6 22.28 -3.81 0.73
CA VAL A 6 22.04 -5.25 0.86
C VAL A 6 22.82 -6.04 -0.20
N LEU A 7 22.82 -5.56 -1.45
CA LEU A 7 23.55 -6.21 -2.54
C LEU A 7 25.07 -6.15 -2.36
N ASP A 8 25.59 -5.02 -1.89
CA ASP A 8 27.00 -4.88 -1.59
C ASP A 8 27.41 -5.85 -0.45
N MET A 9 26.61 -5.97 0.61
CA MET A 9 26.84 -6.95 1.69
C MET A 9 26.72 -8.40 1.21
N ALA A 10 25.77 -8.71 0.33
CA ALA A 10 25.63 -10.05 -0.25
C ALA A 10 26.87 -10.42 -1.09
N ALA A 11 27.37 -9.47 -1.88
CA ALA A 11 28.59 -9.66 -2.67
C ALA A 11 29.83 -9.87 -1.77
N GLU A 12 29.96 -9.10 -0.70
CA GLU A 12 31.04 -9.28 0.29
C GLU A 12 30.95 -10.65 1.00
N ALA A 13 29.75 -11.15 1.22
CA ALA A 13 29.52 -12.47 1.80
C ALA A 13 29.71 -13.63 0.79
N GLY A 14 29.99 -13.33 -0.47
CA GLY A 14 30.21 -14.34 -1.52
C GLY A 14 28.91 -14.99 -2.01
N VAL A 15 27.77 -14.32 -1.90
CA VAL A 15 26.50 -14.80 -2.45
C VAL A 15 26.53 -14.66 -3.97
N ASP A 16 26.28 -15.75 -4.69
CA ASP A 16 26.42 -15.85 -6.14
C ASP A 16 25.06 -15.94 -6.89
N ASP A 17 23.99 -16.29 -6.20
CA ASP A 17 22.64 -16.39 -6.76
C ASP A 17 21.68 -15.42 -6.05
N VAL A 18 21.47 -14.25 -6.65
CA VAL A 18 20.63 -13.18 -6.11
C VAL A 18 19.55 -12.80 -7.11
N HIS A 19 18.30 -12.87 -6.69
CA HIS A 19 17.15 -12.39 -7.43
C HIS A 19 16.47 -11.22 -6.71
N LEU A 20 16.04 -10.24 -7.47
CA LEU A 20 15.26 -9.10 -7.00
C LEU A 20 13.83 -9.24 -7.52
N ILE A 21 12.87 -9.35 -6.62
CA ILE A 21 11.45 -9.58 -6.96
C ILE A 21 10.63 -8.41 -6.42
N ALA A 22 9.91 -7.72 -7.32
CA ALA A 22 8.88 -6.78 -6.89
C ALA A 22 7.68 -7.56 -6.35
N ALA A 23 7.44 -7.49 -5.05
CA ALA A 23 6.40 -8.22 -4.34
C ALA A 23 5.04 -7.53 -4.53
N LEU A 24 4.37 -7.83 -5.62
CA LEU A 24 3.18 -7.11 -6.09
C LEU A 24 1.85 -7.79 -5.73
N ALA A 25 1.88 -9.01 -5.19
CA ALA A 25 0.65 -9.79 -5.05
C ALA A 25 -0.13 -9.84 -6.38
N LEU A 26 -1.40 -9.39 -6.36
CA LEU A 26 -2.26 -9.28 -7.56
C LEU A 26 -2.29 -7.86 -8.15
N HIS A 27 -1.39 -6.97 -7.72
CA HIS A 27 -1.29 -5.65 -8.30
C HIS A 27 -0.78 -5.73 -9.75
N ARG A 28 -1.10 -4.71 -10.57
CA ARG A 28 -0.53 -4.65 -11.92
C ARG A 28 1.00 -4.69 -11.87
N ARG A 29 1.58 -5.28 -12.88
CA ARG A 29 3.04 -5.30 -13.05
C ARG A 29 3.58 -3.87 -13.18
N MET A 30 4.71 -3.61 -12.55
CA MET A 30 5.48 -2.39 -12.74
C MET A 30 6.09 -2.37 -14.14
N THR A 31 6.10 -1.20 -14.76
CA THR A 31 6.83 -1.00 -16.01
C THR A 31 8.34 -1.00 -15.76
N GLU A 32 9.14 -1.10 -16.83
CA GLU A 32 10.61 -1.02 -16.73
C GLU A 32 11.06 0.29 -16.09
N ASP A 33 10.45 1.41 -16.46
CA ASP A 33 10.74 2.73 -15.87
C ASP A 33 10.42 2.77 -14.36
N GLU A 34 9.33 2.14 -13.93
CA GLU A 34 8.94 2.06 -12.52
C GLU A 34 9.90 1.16 -11.73
N LEU A 35 10.29 0.02 -12.27
CA LEU A 35 11.31 -0.85 -11.66
C LEU A 35 12.65 -0.12 -11.55
N ARG A 36 13.10 0.54 -12.62
CA ARG A 36 14.32 1.34 -12.63
C ARG A 36 14.29 2.45 -11.58
N HIS A 37 13.16 3.15 -11.49
CA HIS A 37 12.98 4.20 -10.49
C HIS A 37 13.03 3.63 -9.04
N ALA A 38 12.44 2.47 -8.81
CA ALA A 38 12.38 1.85 -7.49
C ALA A 38 13.76 1.37 -6.99
N VAL A 39 14.56 0.74 -7.86
CA VAL A 39 15.85 0.16 -7.47
C VAL A 39 17.06 1.04 -7.80
N GLY A 40 16.89 2.02 -8.68
CA GLY A 40 17.95 2.90 -9.21
C GLY A 40 18.67 2.30 -10.41
N ASP A 41 19.30 3.17 -11.22
CA ASP A 41 19.91 2.80 -12.50
C ASP A 41 20.99 1.72 -12.34
N ARG A 42 21.88 1.85 -11.37
CA ARG A 42 22.96 0.89 -11.12
C ARG A 42 22.45 -0.54 -10.92
N VAL A 43 21.43 -0.70 -10.08
CA VAL A 43 20.84 -2.02 -9.79
C VAL A 43 20.07 -2.53 -11.00
N TYR A 44 19.23 -1.66 -11.60
CA TYR A 44 18.46 -2.04 -12.77
C TYR A 44 19.36 -2.56 -13.91
N ASP A 45 20.38 -1.79 -14.31
CA ASP A 45 21.28 -2.15 -15.40
C ASP A 45 22.12 -3.40 -15.11
N SER A 46 22.32 -3.73 -13.84
CA SER A 46 23.07 -4.92 -13.42
C SER A 46 22.24 -6.20 -13.39
N PHE A 47 20.93 -6.11 -13.07
CA PHE A 47 20.09 -7.26 -12.79
C PHE A 47 19.00 -7.50 -13.86
N ALA A 48 18.32 -6.45 -14.34
CA ALA A 48 17.19 -6.60 -15.26
C ALA A 48 17.57 -7.26 -16.61
N PRO A 49 18.70 -6.91 -17.26
CA PRO A 49 19.10 -7.56 -18.50
C PRO A 49 19.44 -9.05 -18.39
N LYS A 50 19.70 -9.51 -17.17
CA LYS A 50 19.99 -10.91 -16.87
C LYS A 50 18.76 -11.69 -16.42
N GLY A 51 17.57 -11.06 -16.36
CA GLY A 51 16.35 -11.66 -15.84
C GLY A 51 16.36 -11.86 -14.32
N LEU A 52 17.26 -11.17 -13.60
CA LEU A 52 17.41 -11.28 -12.14
C LEU A 52 16.66 -10.19 -11.36
N LEU A 53 16.02 -9.25 -12.05
CA LEU A 53 15.10 -8.27 -11.51
C LEU A 53 13.79 -8.37 -12.29
N TYR A 54 12.70 -8.70 -11.60
CA TYR A 54 11.39 -8.91 -12.25
C TYR A 54 10.22 -8.68 -11.29
N ASN A 55 9.04 -8.53 -11.89
CA ASN A 55 7.77 -8.53 -11.16
C ASN A 55 7.39 -9.94 -10.74
N LEU A 56 6.86 -10.09 -9.52
CA LEU A 56 6.15 -11.32 -9.16
C LEU A 56 5.03 -11.55 -10.18
N ASP A 57 4.98 -12.74 -10.74
CA ASP A 57 3.86 -13.23 -11.52
C ASP A 57 3.04 -14.20 -10.65
N ALA A 58 2.01 -13.66 -10.01
CA ALA A 58 1.17 -14.44 -9.10
C ALA A 58 0.16 -15.36 -9.82
N GLU A 59 0.05 -15.22 -11.15
CA GLU A 59 -0.79 -16.02 -12.03
C GLU A 59 -0.02 -17.19 -12.68
N ASP A 60 1.32 -17.18 -12.58
CA ASP A 60 2.16 -18.29 -13.07
C ASP A 60 2.13 -19.48 -12.08
N PRO A 61 1.49 -20.62 -12.43
CA PRO A 61 1.40 -21.77 -11.53
C PRO A 61 2.78 -22.35 -11.16
N GLU A 62 3.76 -22.26 -12.05
CA GLU A 62 5.13 -22.74 -11.81
C GLU A 62 5.92 -21.78 -10.90
N GLY A 63 5.55 -20.50 -10.90
CA GLY A 63 6.14 -19.45 -10.06
C GLY A 63 5.59 -19.44 -8.63
N MET A 64 4.53 -20.19 -8.35
CA MET A 64 3.85 -20.21 -7.06
C MET A 64 3.87 -21.61 -6.42
N ILE A 65 3.74 -21.65 -5.09
CA ILE A 65 3.68 -22.89 -4.30
C ILE A 65 2.74 -22.72 -3.10
N VAL A 66 2.04 -23.78 -2.72
CA VAL A 66 1.30 -23.84 -1.45
C VAL A 66 2.23 -24.40 -0.38
N LEU A 67 2.51 -23.61 0.66
CA LEU A 67 3.38 -23.99 1.77
C LEU A 67 2.64 -24.81 2.85
N GLY A 68 1.33 -24.67 2.92
CA GLY A 68 0.48 -25.34 3.89
C GLY A 68 -0.82 -24.60 4.10
N GLU A 69 -1.54 -24.98 5.14
CA GLU A 69 -2.83 -24.41 5.54
C GLU A 69 -2.77 -23.97 7.00
N THR A 70 -3.38 -22.83 7.32
CA THR A 70 -3.50 -22.39 8.71
C THR A 70 -4.55 -23.22 9.47
N PRO A 71 -4.57 -23.20 10.82
CA PRO A 71 -5.62 -23.83 11.61
C PRO A 71 -7.05 -23.33 11.32
N HIS A 72 -7.18 -22.26 10.55
CA HIS A 72 -8.45 -21.67 10.12
C HIS A 72 -8.86 -22.06 8.69
N GLY A 73 -8.12 -22.95 8.03
CA GLY A 73 -8.42 -23.37 6.66
C GLY A 73 -7.98 -22.32 5.61
N GLU A 74 -6.97 -21.54 5.92
CA GLU A 74 -6.44 -20.52 5.01
C GLU A 74 -5.21 -21.10 4.29
N ASP A 75 -5.28 -21.26 2.96
CA ASP A 75 -4.15 -21.70 2.15
C ASP A 75 -3.04 -20.65 2.13
N VAL A 76 -1.80 -21.07 2.39
CA VAL A 76 -0.63 -20.21 2.29
C VAL A 76 0.03 -20.37 0.94
N HIS A 77 -0.43 -19.60 -0.03
CA HIS A 77 0.06 -19.54 -1.40
C HIS A 77 1.18 -18.51 -1.51
N PHE A 78 2.36 -18.91 -1.99
CA PHE A 78 3.57 -18.13 -1.85
C PHE A 78 4.46 -18.21 -3.10
N CYS A 79 5.26 -17.19 -3.34
CA CYS A 79 6.27 -17.17 -4.40
C CYS A 79 7.27 -18.32 -4.21
N ARG A 80 7.32 -19.26 -5.19
CA ARG A 80 8.20 -20.43 -5.14
C ARG A 80 9.67 -20.06 -5.00
N ARG A 81 10.15 -19.09 -5.79
CA ARG A 81 11.54 -18.66 -5.73
C ARG A 81 11.92 -18.11 -4.35
N ALA A 82 11.02 -17.37 -3.71
CA ALA A 82 11.24 -16.85 -2.36
C ALA A 82 11.24 -17.98 -1.32
N ALA A 83 10.34 -18.96 -1.46
CA ALA A 83 10.25 -20.09 -0.56
C ALA A 83 11.48 -21.01 -0.63
N GLU A 84 12.03 -21.21 -1.83
CA GLU A 84 13.16 -22.11 -2.11
C GLU A 84 14.53 -21.45 -1.94
N SER A 85 14.58 -20.15 -1.61
CA SER A 85 15.83 -19.43 -1.36
C SER A 85 16.41 -19.73 0.03
N ASP A 86 17.73 -19.80 0.14
CA ASP A 86 18.42 -19.98 1.43
C ASP A 86 18.11 -18.84 2.41
N LEU A 87 17.84 -17.65 1.90
CA LEU A 87 17.47 -16.45 2.67
C LEU A 87 16.60 -15.52 1.81
N LEU A 88 15.45 -15.15 2.33
CA LEU A 88 14.61 -14.08 1.81
C LEU A 88 14.89 -12.80 2.59
N ILE A 89 15.43 -11.78 1.93
CA ILE A 89 15.56 -10.43 2.50
C ILE A 89 14.40 -9.59 2.00
N TYR A 90 13.45 -9.27 2.88
CA TYR A 90 12.28 -8.48 2.52
C TYR A 90 12.45 -7.03 2.94
N VAL A 91 12.44 -6.12 1.95
CA VAL A 91 12.61 -4.67 2.18
C VAL A 91 11.26 -3.97 2.04
N ASN A 92 10.80 -3.31 3.09
CA ASN A 92 9.50 -2.68 3.16
C ASN A 92 9.55 -1.24 3.68
N ILE A 93 8.65 -0.41 3.15
CA ILE A 93 8.38 0.94 3.67
C ILE A 93 7.04 0.91 4.39
N ASN A 94 7.05 1.31 5.66
CA ASN A 94 5.82 1.41 6.47
C ASN A 94 5.33 2.86 6.43
N LEU A 95 4.33 3.11 5.60
CA LEU A 95 3.67 4.42 5.51
C LEU A 95 2.60 4.59 6.59
N VAL A 96 1.93 3.48 6.93
CA VAL A 96 0.84 3.42 7.90
C VAL A 96 0.94 2.16 8.74
N SER A 97 0.15 2.07 9.81
CA SER A 97 0.22 0.98 10.78
C SER A 97 -0.22 -0.40 10.26
N MET A 98 -0.85 -0.47 9.09
CA MET A 98 -1.17 -1.75 8.45
C MET A 98 -0.01 -2.35 7.64
N ASP A 99 1.04 -1.58 7.37
CA ASP A 99 2.17 -2.05 6.59
C ASP A 99 3.17 -2.81 7.46
N GLY A 100 3.89 -3.73 6.85
CA GLY A 100 4.96 -4.45 7.51
C GLY A 100 4.56 -5.79 8.13
N GLY A 101 5.50 -6.38 8.87
CA GLY A 101 5.34 -7.67 9.52
C GLY A 101 5.03 -8.82 8.56
N HIS A 102 4.37 -9.84 9.08
CA HIS A 102 3.94 -10.98 8.26
C HIS A 102 3.01 -10.60 7.10
N LYS A 103 2.24 -9.50 7.23
CA LYS A 103 1.39 -9.00 6.13
C LYS A 103 2.21 -8.68 4.89
N SER A 104 3.42 -8.15 5.03
CA SER A 104 4.26 -7.83 3.87
C SER A 104 4.62 -9.07 3.06
N THR A 105 5.04 -10.14 3.69
CA THR A 105 5.41 -11.38 3.01
C THR A 105 4.20 -12.22 2.62
N ALA A 106 3.28 -12.46 3.56
CA ALA A 106 2.09 -13.29 3.33
C ALA A 106 1.09 -12.69 2.34
N THR A 107 1.10 -11.35 2.16
CA THR A 107 0.30 -10.67 1.12
C THR A 107 1.14 -10.38 -0.12
N GLY A 108 2.31 -9.74 0.03
CA GLY A 108 3.10 -9.25 -1.10
C GLY A 108 3.67 -10.32 -2.01
N LEU A 109 3.93 -11.52 -1.48
CA LEU A 109 4.45 -12.68 -2.21
C LEU A 109 3.39 -13.77 -2.44
N ALA A 110 2.11 -13.47 -2.20
CA ALA A 110 1.00 -14.39 -2.40
C ALA A 110 0.33 -14.21 -3.75
N GLY A 111 -0.32 -15.30 -4.20
CA GLY A 111 -1.27 -15.26 -5.31
C GLY A 111 -2.72 -15.25 -4.80
N TYR A 112 -3.67 -15.31 -5.75
CA TYR A 112 -5.10 -15.26 -5.47
C TYR A 112 -5.55 -16.32 -4.43
N THR A 113 -5.08 -17.55 -4.53
CA THR A 113 -5.42 -18.65 -3.64
C THR A 113 -5.19 -18.33 -2.17
N GLY A 114 -4.10 -17.63 -1.83
CA GLY A 114 -3.84 -17.17 -0.47
C GLY A 114 -4.61 -15.89 -0.12
N LEU A 115 -4.63 -14.91 -1.03
CA LEU A 115 -5.22 -13.60 -0.77
C LEU A 115 -6.73 -13.65 -0.54
N ARG A 116 -7.47 -14.52 -1.20
CA ARG A 116 -8.92 -14.69 -1.03
C ARG A 116 -9.35 -14.94 0.42
N HIS A 117 -8.49 -15.53 1.23
CA HIS A 117 -8.80 -15.87 2.63
C HIS A 117 -8.86 -14.63 3.54
N HIS A 118 -8.21 -13.54 3.17
CA HIS A 118 -8.20 -12.31 3.98
C HIS A 118 -8.60 -11.04 3.21
N HIS A 119 -8.78 -11.11 1.89
CA HIS A 119 -9.35 -10.02 1.07
C HIS A 119 -10.78 -10.38 0.65
N ASN A 120 -11.68 -10.47 1.61
CA ASN A 120 -13.07 -10.84 1.39
C ASN A 120 -14.02 -10.08 2.33
N VAL A 121 -15.32 -10.20 2.06
CA VAL A 121 -16.39 -9.52 2.81
C VAL A 121 -16.38 -9.88 4.29
N HIS A 122 -16.14 -11.15 4.62
CA HIS A 122 -16.12 -11.63 6.00
C HIS A 122 -15.01 -10.96 6.81
N THR A 123 -13.80 -10.93 6.27
CA THR A 123 -12.65 -10.30 6.92
C THR A 123 -12.85 -8.80 7.12
N LEU A 124 -13.38 -8.10 6.09
CA LEU A 124 -13.64 -6.66 6.20
C LEU A 124 -14.71 -6.35 7.26
N ARG A 125 -15.80 -7.12 7.30
CA ARG A 125 -16.87 -6.95 8.31
C ARG A 125 -16.42 -7.24 9.73
N ASN A 126 -15.45 -8.13 9.91
CA ASN A 126 -14.91 -8.49 11.22
C ASN A 126 -13.70 -7.62 11.65
N SER A 127 -13.27 -6.70 10.81
CA SER A 127 -12.23 -5.72 11.15
C SER A 127 -12.88 -4.42 11.61
N LYS A 128 -12.54 -3.95 12.82
CA LYS A 128 -13.00 -2.64 13.29
C LYS A 128 -12.36 -1.52 12.47
N SER A 129 -11.06 -1.65 12.21
CA SER A 129 -10.30 -0.85 11.27
C SER A 129 -9.18 -1.71 10.70
N ILE A 130 -8.96 -1.65 9.40
CA ILE A 130 -7.82 -2.34 8.77
C ILE A 130 -6.48 -1.70 9.15
N MET A 131 -6.49 -0.46 9.63
CA MET A 131 -5.31 0.26 10.13
C MET A 131 -5.00 -0.01 11.60
N ASP A 132 -5.95 -0.53 12.36
CA ASP A 132 -5.73 -0.97 13.73
C ASP A 132 -5.38 -2.47 13.75
N LYS A 133 -4.09 -2.78 13.65
CA LYS A 133 -3.59 -4.15 13.55
C LYS A 133 -4.11 -5.09 14.66
N ASP A 134 -4.34 -4.55 15.85
CA ASP A 134 -4.80 -5.33 17.00
C ASP A 134 -6.31 -5.68 16.92
N ASN A 135 -7.05 -5.01 16.05
CA ASN A 135 -8.49 -5.19 15.83
C ASN A 135 -8.86 -5.49 14.37
N SER A 136 -7.90 -5.94 13.57
CA SER A 136 -8.06 -6.27 12.16
C SER A 136 -8.00 -7.78 11.93
N ALA A 137 -9.08 -8.36 11.43
CA ALA A 137 -9.13 -9.77 11.03
C ALA A 137 -8.14 -10.08 9.89
N LEU A 138 -7.87 -9.11 9.02
CA LEU A 138 -6.85 -9.22 7.98
C LEU A 138 -5.45 -9.42 8.58
N HIS A 139 -5.07 -8.64 9.59
CA HIS A 139 -3.79 -8.82 10.26
C HIS A 139 -3.70 -10.15 10.98
N ALA A 140 -4.77 -10.56 11.67
CA ALA A 140 -4.82 -11.84 12.34
C ALA A 140 -4.62 -13.02 11.37
N SER A 141 -5.23 -12.98 10.18
CA SER A 141 -5.01 -13.95 9.12
C SER A 141 -3.55 -13.96 8.64
N ASN A 142 -2.99 -12.79 8.31
CA ASN A 142 -1.60 -12.70 7.88
C ASN A 142 -0.59 -13.20 8.94
N TRP A 143 -0.92 -13.05 10.22
CA TRP A 143 -0.08 -13.58 11.30
C TRP A 143 -0.08 -15.10 11.30
N ARG A 144 -1.26 -15.75 11.21
CA ARG A 144 -1.36 -17.22 11.08
C ARG A 144 -0.65 -17.76 9.84
N MET A 145 -0.78 -17.04 8.72
CA MET A 145 -0.05 -17.39 7.49
C MET A 145 1.46 -17.26 7.67
N GLY A 146 1.90 -16.24 8.39
CA GLY A 146 3.31 -16.05 8.76
C GLY A 146 3.88 -17.22 9.56
N ASP A 147 3.11 -17.77 10.49
CA ASP A 147 3.50 -18.97 11.23
C ASP A 147 3.70 -20.17 10.30
N VAL A 148 2.78 -20.39 9.33
CA VAL A 148 2.91 -21.47 8.33
C VAL A 148 4.15 -21.26 7.45
N ILE A 149 4.43 -20.02 7.00
CA ILE A 149 5.64 -19.71 6.21
C ILE A 149 6.90 -20.07 7.00
N LYS A 150 6.93 -19.73 8.28
CA LYS A 150 8.04 -20.03 9.19
C LYS A 150 8.18 -21.55 9.42
N ASP A 151 7.08 -22.24 9.67
CA ASP A 151 7.05 -23.69 9.89
C ASP A 151 7.46 -24.47 8.62
N ALA A 152 7.21 -23.92 7.44
CA ALA A 152 7.70 -24.44 6.17
C ALA A 152 9.22 -24.24 5.96
N GLY A 153 9.90 -23.57 6.90
CA GLY A 153 11.36 -23.40 6.89
C GLY A 153 11.86 -22.21 6.09
N VAL A 154 10.97 -21.33 5.62
CA VAL A 154 11.36 -20.10 4.90
C VAL A 154 12.07 -19.13 5.86
N LYS A 155 13.33 -18.85 5.59
CA LYS A 155 14.13 -17.93 6.39
C LYS A 155 13.96 -16.50 5.90
N ILE A 156 13.35 -15.66 6.71
CA ILE A 156 13.07 -14.26 6.37
C ILE A 156 13.92 -13.32 7.23
N PHE A 157 14.65 -12.43 6.58
CA PHE A 157 15.28 -11.27 7.19
C PHE A 157 14.52 -10.03 6.75
N GLN A 158 13.81 -9.41 7.67
CA GLN A 158 12.97 -8.25 7.41
C GLN A 158 13.76 -6.97 7.55
N ILE A 159 13.59 -6.04 6.61
CA ILE A 159 14.05 -4.66 6.71
C ILE A 159 12.84 -3.76 6.55
N GLU A 160 12.48 -3.04 7.61
CA GLU A 160 11.38 -2.09 7.61
C GLU A 160 11.87 -0.68 7.83
N THR A 161 11.30 0.27 7.11
CA THR A 161 11.61 1.69 7.25
C THR A 161 10.35 2.46 7.57
N THR A 162 10.50 3.52 8.38
CA THR A 162 9.49 4.55 8.51
C THR A 162 9.96 5.81 7.82
N VAL A 163 9.03 6.57 7.27
CA VAL A 163 9.31 7.81 6.55
C VAL A 163 8.39 8.91 7.04
N ASN A 164 8.87 10.15 6.99
CA ASN A 164 8.00 11.32 7.09
C ASN A 164 7.74 11.90 5.70
N ASN A 165 6.81 12.84 5.65
CA ASN A 165 6.56 13.63 4.46
C ASN A 165 6.99 15.08 4.73
N ASN A 166 8.16 15.46 4.24
CA ASN A 166 8.72 16.80 4.40
C ASN A 166 8.53 17.67 3.15
N THR A 167 7.50 17.37 2.35
CA THR A 167 7.20 18.02 1.07
C THR A 167 7.15 19.53 1.15
N PHE A 168 6.60 20.05 2.23
CA PHE A 168 6.33 21.48 2.35
C PHE A 168 7.30 22.16 3.30
N GLY A 169 8.44 21.85 3.54
CA GLY A 169 9.43 22.54 4.37
C GLY A 169 8.89 23.61 5.35
N ARG A 170 9.62 23.97 6.34
CA ARG A 170 9.21 25.01 7.30
C ARG A 170 9.34 26.46 6.75
N GLU A 171 9.98 26.60 5.61
CA GLU A 171 10.26 27.88 4.96
C GLU A 171 9.72 27.88 3.53
N GLY A 172 9.44 29.06 3.01
CA GLY A 172 8.96 29.24 1.64
C GLY A 172 7.44 29.38 1.51
N PRO A 173 6.95 29.49 0.27
CA PRO A 173 5.54 29.85 0.02
C PRO A 173 4.55 28.74 0.41
N LEU A 174 4.98 27.50 0.51
CA LEU A 174 4.13 26.37 0.88
C LEU A 174 4.25 25.96 2.36
N ALA A 175 5.07 26.66 3.14
CA ALA A 175 5.25 26.39 4.56
C ALA A 175 3.95 26.44 5.37
N LEU A 176 2.98 27.24 4.93
CA LEU A 176 1.65 27.29 5.54
C LEU A 176 0.92 25.94 5.52
N LEU A 177 1.19 25.07 4.54
CA LEU A 177 0.57 23.75 4.42
C LEU A 177 1.10 22.74 5.44
N GLN A 178 2.21 23.04 6.13
CA GLN A 178 2.72 22.27 7.27
C GLN A 178 2.05 22.65 8.59
N LYS A 179 1.43 23.82 8.63
CA LYS A 179 0.75 24.31 9.82
C LYS A 179 -0.61 23.61 9.98
N ARG A 180 -0.98 23.36 11.21
CA ARG A 180 -2.36 22.96 11.51
C ARG A 180 -3.30 24.15 11.26
N GLU A 181 -4.53 23.90 10.88
CA GLU A 181 -5.45 24.96 10.46
C GLU A 181 -5.66 26.05 11.53
N TRP A 182 -5.65 25.70 12.80
CA TRP A 182 -5.75 26.65 13.92
C TRP A 182 -4.48 27.48 14.15
N GLU A 183 -3.36 27.12 13.54
CA GLU A 183 -2.11 27.90 13.56
C GLU A 183 -2.04 28.91 12.42
N TRP A 184 -3.02 28.90 11.50
CA TRP A 184 -3.04 29.77 10.36
C TRP A 184 -3.38 31.21 10.75
N THR A 185 -2.49 32.11 10.40
CA THR A 185 -2.70 33.55 10.50
C THR A 185 -3.57 34.06 9.35
N ALA A 186 -4.04 35.31 9.45
CA ALA A 186 -4.74 35.98 8.34
C ALA A 186 -3.86 36.07 7.07
N ARG A 187 -2.54 36.18 7.24
CA ARG A 187 -1.58 36.17 6.14
C ARG A 187 -1.54 34.82 5.45
N ASP A 188 -1.49 33.71 6.21
CA ASP A 188 -1.50 32.36 5.67
C ASP A 188 -2.77 32.12 4.85
N ARG A 189 -3.93 32.52 5.37
CA ARG A 189 -5.22 32.42 4.68
C ARG A 189 -5.24 33.23 3.38
N GLY A 190 -4.77 34.46 3.41
CA GLY A 190 -4.67 35.32 2.23
C GLY A 190 -3.73 34.73 1.17
N GLN A 191 -2.59 34.22 1.59
CA GLN A 191 -1.63 33.55 0.70
C GLN A 191 -2.24 32.28 0.08
N PHE A 192 -2.91 31.47 0.86
CA PHE A 192 -3.58 30.24 0.36
C PHE A 192 -4.65 30.57 -0.69
N ILE A 193 -5.51 31.56 -0.41
CA ILE A 193 -6.54 31.99 -1.36
C ILE A 193 -5.91 32.53 -2.66
N ALA A 194 -4.83 33.29 -2.57
CA ALA A 194 -4.13 33.82 -3.75
C ALA A 194 -3.53 32.68 -4.60
N MET A 195 -2.92 31.68 -3.96
CA MET A 195 -2.38 30.50 -4.64
C MET A 195 -3.51 29.69 -5.30
N GLN A 196 -4.60 29.45 -4.59
CA GLN A 196 -5.76 28.73 -5.11
C GLN A 196 -6.33 29.40 -6.35
N ARG A 197 -6.58 30.72 -6.28
CA ARG A 197 -7.08 31.48 -7.44
C ARG A 197 -6.09 31.49 -8.61
N GLY A 198 -4.80 31.56 -8.33
CA GLY A 198 -3.77 31.44 -9.37
C GLY A 198 -3.80 30.09 -10.07
N LEU A 199 -3.94 29.01 -9.30
CA LEU A 199 -4.10 27.66 -9.86
C LEU A 199 -5.40 27.49 -10.65
N ASP A 200 -6.48 28.13 -10.24
CA ASP A 200 -7.78 28.05 -10.93
C ASP A 200 -7.75 28.67 -12.33
N LEU A 201 -6.85 29.59 -12.58
CA LEU A 201 -6.63 30.17 -13.91
C LEU A 201 -5.92 29.23 -14.87
N LEU A 202 -5.28 28.14 -14.36
CA LEU A 202 -4.56 27.20 -15.19
C LEU A 202 -5.49 26.15 -15.79
N PRO A 203 -5.27 25.74 -17.06
CA PRO A 203 -5.96 24.61 -17.66
C PRO A 203 -5.77 23.34 -16.83
N VAL A 204 -6.79 22.49 -16.76
CA VAL A 204 -6.77 21.20 -16.01
C VAL A 204 -5.55 20.35 -16.37
N LYS A 205 -5.20 20.28 -17.66
CA LYS A 205 -4.03 19.52 -18.14
C LYS A 205 -2.72 20.05 -17.54
N THR A 206 -2.59 21.37 -17.40
CA THR A 206 -1.41 22.00 -16.78
C THR A 206 -1.37 21.72 -15.29
N LYS A 207 -2.51 21.86 -14.59
CA LYS A 207 -2.62 21.50 -13.16
C LYS A 207 -2.19 20.05 -12.92
N ARG A 208 -2.70 19.11 -13.68
CA ARG A 208 -2.33 17.68 -13.59
C ARG A 208 -0.82 17.46 -13.80
N ARG A 209 -0.22 18.15 -14.76
CA ARG A 209 1.23 18.05 -15.02
C ARG A 209 2.07 18.58 -13.86
N ILE A 210 1.66 19.70 -13.25
CA ILE A 210 2.34 20.30 -12.09
C ILE A 210 2.27 19.33 -10.91
N PHE A 211 1.07 18.87 -10.55
CA PHE A 211 0.89 18.00 -9.38
C PHE A 211 1.42 16.57 -9.61
N GLY A 212 1.30 16.02 -10.81
CA GLY A 212 1.84 14.69 -11.14
C GLY A 212 3.37 14.65 -11.23
N GLY A 213 4.01 15.79 -11.53
CA GLY A 213 5.47 15.92 -11.51
C GLY A 213 6.05 16.31 -10.14
N TRP A 214 5.19 16.51 -9.15
CA TRP A 214 5.63 16.90 -7.81
C TRP A 214 6.08 15.66 -7.04
N GLN A 215 7.37 15.53 -6.84
CA GLN A 215 7.92 14.48 -5.98
C GLN A 215 7.95 14.97 -4.54
N SER A 216 7.29 14.24 -3.65
CA SER A 216 7.42 14.44 -2.21
C SER A 216 8.77 13.93 -1.74
N PRO A 217 9.63 14.76 -1.16
CA PRO A 217 10.85 14.30 -0.54
C PRO A 217 10.49 13.59 0.77
N TYR A 218 10.40 12.26 0.74
CA TYR A 218 10.32 11.46 1.94
C TYR A 218 11.68 11.41 2.63
N GLU A 219 11.70 11.68 3.92
CA GLU A 219 12.86 11.45 4.77
C GLU A 219 12.65 10.16 5.54
N MET A 220 13.63 9.28 5.51
CA MET A 220 13.63 8.06 6.29
C MET A 220 13.87 8.40 7.77
N THR A 221 12.91 8.09 8.61
CA THR A 221 12.95 8.41 10.05
C THR A 221 13.48 7.27 10.90
N SER A 222 13.35 6.01 10.43
CA SER A 222 14.00 4.86 11.05
C SER A 222 14.21 3.71 10.07
N VAL A 223 15.16 2.85 10.37
CA VAL A 223 15.38 1.55 9.73
C VAL A 223 15.47 0.50 10.83
N GLN A 224 14.69 -0.55 10.72
CA GLN A 224 14.72 -1.73 11.58
C GLN A 224 15.05 -2.95 10.72
N ALA A 225 15.92 -3.84 11.20
CA ALA A 225 16.32 -5.01 10.44
C ALA A 225 16.51 -6.22 11.36
N GLY A 226 16.07 -7.40 10.94
CA GLY A 226 16.21 -8.64 11.70
C GLY A 226 15.02 -9.58 11.52
N GLU A 227 14.64 -10.23 12.59
CA GLU A 227 13.49 -11.14 12.66
C GLU A 227 12.17 -10.36 12.50
N VAL A 228 11.22 -10.94 11.77
CA VAL A 228 9.99 -10.27 11.30
C VAL A 228 9.20 -9.60 12.43
N GLU A 229 8.89 -10.34 13.49
CA GLU A 229 8.00 -9.85 14.55
C GLU A 229 8.70 -8.78 15.42
N ALA A 230 9.98 -8.98 15.73
CA ALA A 230 10.78 -8.04 16.51
C ALA A 230 10.98 -6.72 15.76
N VAL A 231 11.28 -6.79 14.46
CA VAL A 231 11.39 -5.63 13.57
C VAL A 231 10.07 -4.90 13.49
N HIS A 232 8.99 -5.62 13.17
CA HIS A 232 7.67 -5.03 13.00
C HIS A 232 7.17 -4.35 14.27
N LYS A 233 7.34 -4.96 15.43
CA LYS A 233 6.98 -4.35 16.72
C LYS A 233 7.64 -2.98 16.87
N ARG A 234 8.94 -2.91 16.59
CA ARG A 234 9.70 -1.66 16.72
C ARG A 234 9.29 -0.61 15.69
N THR A 235 9.03 -1.06 14.47
CA THR A 235 8.55 -0.19 13.39
C THR A 235 7.21 0.44 13.73
N ILE A 236 6.25 -0.37 14.23
CA ILE A 236 4.92 0.14 14.63
C ILE A 236 4.99 1.11 15.80
N GLU A 237 5.87 0.90 16.78
CA GLU A 237 6.11 1.89 17.83
C GLU A 237 6.53 3.24 17.24
N ASN A 238 7.43 3.24 16.25
CA ASN A 238 7.87 4.46 15.56
C ASN A 238 6.73 5.09 14.72
N VAL A 239 5.95 4.29 13.99
CA VAL A 239 4.79 4.78 13.21
C VAL A 239 3.79 5.46 14.14
N TYR A 240 3.43 4.84 15.25
CA TYR A 240 2.47 5.42 16.20
C TYR A 240 3.02 6.68 16.88
N ALA A 241 4.28 6.67 17.28
CA ALA A 241 4.91 7.86 17.89
C ALA A 241 4.92 9.06 16.90
N GLN A 242 5.02 8.80 15.61
CA GLN A 242 5.07 9.83 14.58
C GLN A 242 3.69 10.29 14.11
N GLN A 243 2.71 9.38 13.99
CA GLN A 243 1.46 9.63 13.26
C GLN A 243 0.21 9.62 14.14
N LEU A 244 0.21 8.89 15.27
CA LEU A 244 -0.98 8.73 16.09
C LEU A 244 -1.27 10.00 16.88
N VAL A 245 -2.45 10.56 16.68
CA VAL A 245 -2.95 11.74 17.39
C VAL A 245 -4.19 11.36 18.17
N THR A 246 -4.20 11.67 19.47
CA THR A 246 -5.38 11.45 20.30
C THR A 246 -6.44 12.51 20.01
N VAL A 247 -7.67 12.04 19.75
CA VAL A 247 -8.86 12.88 19.52
C VAL A 247 -9.91 12.51 20.56
N GLU A 248 -10.54 13.51 21.18
CA GLU A 248 -11.63 13.32 22.15
C GLU A 248 -12.98 13.23 21.43
N GLY A 249 -13.75 12.18 21.73
CA GLY A 249 -15.10 11.97 21.19
C GLY A 249 -15.12 11.57 19.72
N GLN A 250 -16.27 11.76 19.12
CA GLN A 250 -16.53 11.53 17.70
C GLN A 250 -17.18 12.77 17.10
N THR A 251 -16.96 13.02 15.82
CA THR A 251 -17.54 14.17 15.09
C THR A 251 -18.86 13.79 14.43
N ASP A 252 -19.73 14.79 14.25
CA ASP A 252 -20.96 14.67 13.43
C ASP A 252 -20.66 14.63 11.94
N ILE A 253 -19.63 15.38 11.51
CA ILE A 253 -19.23 15.53 10.11
C ILE A 253 -17.72 15.36 10.02
N LEU A 254 -17.29 14.48 9.14
CA LEU A 254 -15.88 14.31 8.78
C LEU A 254 -15.69 14.69 7.30
N THR A 255 -14.80 15.64 7.05
CA THR A 255 -14.41 16.01 5.68
C THR A 255 -13.02 15.50 5.37
N MET A 256 -12.84 14.89 4.21
CA MET A 256 -11.55 14.36 3.76
C MET A 256 -11.23 14.83 2.34
N GLY A 257 -10.08 15.49 2.17
CA GLY A 257 -9.46 15.68 0.87
C GLY A 257 -8.57 14.47 0.57
N LEU A 258 -8.94 13.66 -0.39
CA LEU A 258 -8.17 12.48 -0.75
C LEU A 258 -7.03 12.85 -1.70
N PRO A 259 -5.80 12.35 -1.47
CA PRO A 259 -4.68 12.60 -2.37
C PRO A 259 -4.88 11.88 -3.71
N TYR A 260 -4.29 12.43 -4.78
CA TYR A 260 -4.30 11.81 -6.10
C TYR A 260 -3.20 10.73 -6.18
N ILE A 261 -3.39 9.66 -5.41
CA ILE A 261 -2.53 8.47 -5.43
C ILE A 261 -3.40 7.22 -5.56
N CYS A 262 -2.92 6.23 -6.28
CA CYS A 262 -3.56 4.93 -6.30
C CYS A 262 -3.07 4.10 -5.09
N PRO A 263 -3.96 3.46 -4.31
CA PRO A 263 -3.56 2.66 -3.16
C PRO A 263 -2.78 1.40 -3.56
N TYR A 264 -2.90 0.97 -4.81
CA TYR A 264 -2.29 -0.26 -5.31
C TYR A 264 -1.04 -0.01 -6.15
N ASN A 265 -0.95 1.15 -6.79
CA ASN A 265 0.24 1.55 -7.54
C ASN A 265 0.26 3.08 -7.66
N VAL A 266 1.27 3.72 -7.06
CA VAL A 266 1.36 5.18 -6.90
C VAL A 266 1.19 5.96 -8.21
N ASN A 267 1.70 5.42 -9.32
CA ASN A 267 1.67 6.09 -10.62
C ASN A 267 0.42 5.73 -11.46
N SER A 268 -0.47 4.90 -10.94
CA SER A 268 -1.68 4.53 -11.69
C SER A 268 -2.70 5.67 -11.70
N ILE A 269 -3.37 5.81 -12.86
CA ILE A 269 -4.46 6.78 -13.02
C ILE A 269 -5.66 6.31 -12.19
N MET A 270 -6.19 7.24 -11.39
CA MET A 270 -7.35 6.98 -10.54
C MET A 270 -8.65 6.91 -11.36
N ASN A 271 -9.58 6.12 -10.88
CA ASN A 271 -10.95 6.02 -11.36
C ASN A 271 -11.94 6.11 -10.18
N PRO A 272 -13.25 6.27 -10.42
CA PRO A 272 -14.24 6.43 -9.35
C PRO A 272 -14.27 5.29 -8.32
N ILE A 273 -14.06 4.04 -8.76
CA ILE A 273 -14.05 2.87 -7.84
C ILE A 273 -12.81 2.93 -6.96
N LEU A 274 -11.64 3.23 -7.52
CA LEU A 274 -10.41 3.38 -6.75
C LEU A 274 -10.49 4.54 -5.74
N VAL A 275 -11.19 5.63 -6.07
CA VAL A 275 -11.43 6.73 -5.13
C VAL A 275 -12.27 6.26 -3.94
N MET A 276 -13.31 5.46 -4.19
CA MET A 276 -14.12 4.88 -3.12
C MET A 276 -13.30 3.91 -2.25
N CYS A 277 -12.48 3.07 -2.89
CA CYS A 277 -11.56 2.17 -2.18
C CYS A 277 -10.56 2.95 -1.34
N LEU A 278 -9.92 3.98 -1.91
CA LEU A 278 -8.97 4.83 -1.20
C LEU A 278 -9.62 5.56 -0.02
N GLY A 279 -10.79 6.15 -0.24
CA GLY A 279 -11.51 6.93 0.77
C GLY A 279 -12.09 6.07 1.89
N LEU A 280 -12.89 5.07 1.56
CA LEU A 280 -13.60 4.24 2.53
C LEU A 280 -12.74 3.08 3.06
N GLY A 281 -11.93 2.47 2.19
CA GLY A 281 -11.08 1.34 2.58
C GLY A 281 -9.84 1.78 3.37
N TYR A 282 -9.20 2.87 2.98
CA TYR A 282 -7.94 3.30 3.60
C TYR A 282 -8.10 4.55 4.48
N PHE A 283 -8.45 5.69 3.94
CA PHE A 283 -8.42 6.96 4.68
C PHE A 283 -9.45 7.03 5.81
N PHE A 284 -10.66 6.53 5.60
CA PHE A 284 -11.66 6.45 6.67
C PHE A 284 -11.21 5.55 7.82
N ASN A 285 -10.39 4.54 7.54
CA ASN A 285 -9.87 3.60 8.52
C ASN A 285 -8.60 4.08 9.25
N LEU A 286 -8.11 5.30 8.97
CA LEU A 286 -6.97 5.88 9.70
C LEU A 286 -7.36 6.27 11.13
N TYR A 287 -7.83 5.31 11.90
CA TYR A 287 -8.14 5.47 13.33
C TYR A 287 -7.78 4.19 14.12
N LYS A 288 -7.57 4.36 15.41
CA LYS A 288 -7.42 3.26 16.38
C LYS A 288 -8.54 3.36 17.41
N GLY A 289 -9.22 2.23 17.67
CA GLY A 289 -10.32 2.15 18.62
C GLY A 289 -11.68 2.47 18.02
N LYS A 290 -12.11 3.75 18.01
CA LYS A 290 -13.40 4.17 17.48
C LYS A 290 -13.25 4.99 16.20
N PRO A 291 -14.19 4.86 15.24
CA PRO A 291 -14.23 5.75 14.07
C PRO A 291 -14.30 7.23 14.47
N LEU A 292 -13.72 8.12 13.66
CA LEU A 292 -13.74 9.56 13.93
C LEU A 292 -15.14 10.14 13.81
N VAL A 293 -15.95 9.66 12.84
CA VAL A 293 -17.33 10.07 12.69
C VAL A 293 -18.24 9.11 13.46
N ARG A 294 -19.24 9.66 14.18
CA ARG A 294 -20.23 8.85 14.90
C ARG A 294 -21.17 8.12 13.95
N GLU A 295 -21.85 7.10 14.43
CA GLU A 295 -22.95 6.44 13.71
C GLU A 295 -24.05 7.46 13.33
N GLY A 296 -24.55 7.40 12.10
CA GLY A 296 -25.49 8.36 11.55
C GLY A 296 -24.90 9.75 11.25
N GLY A 297 -23.60 9.94 11.39
CA GLY A 297 -22.90 11.15 10.97
C GLY A 297 -22.68 11.21 9.46
N VAL A 298 -22.00 12.27 8.99
CA VAL A 298 -21.80 12.53 7.56
C VAL A 298 -20.30 12.49 7.24
N LEU A 299 -19.95 11.73 6.20
CA LEU A 299 -18.62 11.72 5.61
C LEU A 299 -18.65 12.45 4.26
N ILE A 300 -17.83 13.48 4.12
CA ILE A 300 -17.67 14.24 2.88
C ILE A 300 -16.27 13.98 2.34
N MET A 301 -16.20 13.38 1.16
CA MET A 301 -14.95 13.11 0.45
C MET A 301 -14.83 13.98 -0.80
N SER A 302 -13.66 14.54 -1.05
CA SER A 302 -13.36 15.26 -2.27
C SER A 302 -12.09 14.72 -2.92
N HIS A 303 -12.15 14.53 -4.25
CA HIS A 303 -11.05 14.03 -5.06
C HIS A 303 -11.16 14.58 -6.49
N PRO A 304 -10.04 14.94 -7.15
CA PRO A 304 -10.06 15.53 -8.49
C PRO A 304 -10.16 14.50 -9.63
N THR A 305 -10.53 13.23 -9.36
CA THR A 305 -10.63 12.22 -10.42
C THR A 305 -11.74 12.53 -11.41
N PRO A 306 -11.50 12.35 -12.72
CA PRO A 306 -12.57 12.38 -13.72
C PRO A 306 -13.42 11.09 -13.64
N TRP A 307 -14.61 11.11 -14.22
CA TRP A 307 -15.41 9.92 -14.46
C TRP A 307 -14.85 9.17 -15.67
N GLU A 308 -13.74 8.47 -15.45
CA GLU A 308 -12.94 7.87 -16.52
C GLU A 308 -12.20 6.63 -16.00
N PHE A 309 -12.17 5.56 -16.79
CA PHE A 309 -11.45 4.33 -16.51
C PHE A 309 -10.32 4.16 -17.51
N HIS A 310 -9.10 3.95 -17.02
CA HIS A 310 -7.92 3.82 -17.88
C HIS A 310 -7.72 2.36 -18.31
N PRO A 311 -7.68 2.07 -19.64
CA PRO A 311 -7.70 0.69 -20.16
C PRO A 311 -6.39 -0.08 -19.94
N VAL A 312 -5.30 0.61 -19.62
CA VAL A 312 -3.99 -0.02 -19.39
C VAL A 312 -3.68 -0.15 -17.89
N HIS A 313 -4.03 0.87 -17.10
CA HIS A 313 -3.66 0.87 -15.67
C HIS A 313 -4.52 -0.09 -14.82
N HIS A 314 -5.81 -0.14 -15.10
CA HIS A 314 -6.76 -0.97 -14.35
C HIS A 314 -7.89 -1.45 -15.27
N PRO A 315 -7.63 -2.31 -16.26
CA PRO A 315 -8.65 -2.77 -17.22
C PRO A 315 -9.80 -3.54 -16.52
N SER A 316 -9.49 -4.34 -15.51
CA SER A 316 -10.49 -5.10 -14.75
C SER A 316 -11.55 -4.24 -14.06
N TYR A 317 -11.26 -2.97 -13.75
CA TYR A 317 -12.26 -2.05 -13.20
C TYR A 317 -13.32 -1.62 -14.20
N ILE A 318 -13.00 -1.65 -15.50
CA ILE A 318 -13.98 -1.42 -16.57
C ILE A 318 -15.01 -2.54 -16.55
N ASP A 319 -14.55 -3.78 -16.61
CA ASP A 319 -15.41 -4.96 -16.58
C ASP A 319 -16.23 -5.04 -15.28
N PHE A 320 -15.60 -4.76 -14.15
CA PHE A 320 -16.29 -4.72 -12.87
C PHE A 320 -17.40 -3.66 -12.83
N PHE A 321 -17.14 -2.47 -13.34
CA PHE A 321 -18.13 -1.39 -13.41
C PHE A 321 -19.26 -1.70 -14.39
N GLU A 322 -18.92 -2.18 -15.60
CA GLU A 322 -19.87 -2.36 -16.69
C GLU A 322 -20.66 -3.69 -16.64
N GLN A 323 -20.09 -4.73 -16.01
CA GLN A 323 -20.70 -6.06 -16.01
C GLN A 323 -21.23 -6.46 -14.62
N VAL A 324 -20.52 -6.11 -13.55
CA VAL A 324 -20.84 -6.58 -12.19
C VAL A 324 -21.70 -5.59 -11.42
N LEU A 325 -21.27 -4.33 -11.31
CA LEU A 325 -21.95 -3.32 -10.50
C LEU A 325 -23.33 -2.89 -11.05
N ILE A 326 -23.58 -3.13 -12.33
CA ILE A 326 -24.92 -2.88 -12.91
C ILE A 326 -25.96 -3.93 -12.49
N GLU A 327 -25.52 -5.13 -12.09
CA GLU A 327 -26.42 -6.20 -11.66
C GLU A 327 -26.64 -6.15 -10.15
N THR A 328 -25.60 -6.01 -9.36
CA THR A 328 -25.68 -5.98 -7.90
C THR A 328 -24.53 -5.20 -7.29
N THR A 329 -24.81 -4.58 -6.15
CA THR A 329 -23.81 -3.95 -5.28
C THR A 329 -23.66 -4.71 -3.96
N ASP A 330 -24.36 -5.84 -3.79
CA ASP A 330 -24.19 -6.70 -2.62
C ASP A 330 -22.87 -7.50 -2.75
N PRO A 331 -21.90 -7.25 -1.86
CA PRO A 331 -20.58 -7.88 -1.99
C PRO A 331 -20.61 -9.41 -1.80
N ILE A 332 -21.60 -9.96 -1.08
CA ILE A 332 -21.75 -11.42 -0.92
C ILE A 332 -22.25 -12.04 -2.21
N GLU A 333 -23.22 -11.38 -2.87
CA GLU A 333 -23.72 -11.83 -4.17
C GLU A 333 -22.62 -11.72 -5.24
N ILE A 334 -21.85 -10.64 -5.23
CA ILE A 334 -20.70 -10.44 -6.13
C ILE A 334 -19.70 -11.58 -5.97
N GLU A 335 -19.23 -11.83 -4.74
CA GLU A 335 -18.28 -12.89 -4.45
C GLU A 335 -18.80 -14.25 -4.94
N LYS A 336 -20.01 -14.63 -4.56
CA LYS A 336 -20.62 -15.91 -4.92
C LYS A 336 -20.77 -16.12 -6.43
N LYS A 337 -21.15 -15.07 -7.16
CA LYS A 337 -21.48 -15.17 -8.59
C LYS A 337 -20.27 -15.03 -9.49
N TYR A 338 -19.36 -14.14 -9.14
CA TYR A 338 -18.30 -13.68 -10.05
C TYR A 338 -16.89 -14.11 -9.65
N GLU A 339 -16.68 -14.65 -8.43
CA GLU A 339 -15.34 -15.02 -7.97
C GLU A 339 -14.60 -15.91 -8.96
N LYS A 340 -15.25 -16.98 -9.46
CA LYS A 340 -14.60 -17.89 -10.41
C LYS A 340 -14.29 -17.24 -11.76
N GLN A 341 -15.14 -16.35 -12.22
CA GLN A 341 -14.98 -15.69 -13.51
C GLN A 341 -13.81 -14.70 -13.53
N PHE A 342 -13.56 -14.03 -12.40
CA PHE A 342 -12.56 -12.99 -12.28
C PHE A 342 -11.30 -13.42 -11.50
N ALA A 343 -11.25 -14.64 -11.02
CA ALA A 343 -10.10 -15.23 -10.34
C ALA A 343 -9.13 -15.96 -11.29
N GLU A 344 -9.63 -16.33 -12.46
CA GLU A 344 -8.90 -16.94 -13.57
C GLU A 344 -8.68 -15.89 -14.67
#